data_9ebead5e330a518f131466ad732dc537
#
_entry.id   9ebead5e330a518f131466ad732dc537
#
_cell.length_a   1.000
_cell.length_b   1.000
_cell.length_c   1.000
_cell.angle_alpha   90.00
_cell.angle_beta   90.00
_cell.angle_gamma   90.00
#
_symmetry.space_group_name_H-M   'P 1'
#
loop_
_entity.id
_entity.type
_entity.pdbx_description
1 polymer ?
#
loop_
_entity_poly.entity_id
_entity_poly.type
_entity_poly.pdbx_seq_one_letter_code
_entity_poly.pdbx_strand_id
1 'polypeptide(L)'
;ISGASVYDLPSWYLSISNNSGDSEIWRFESQQWRMSKSLYEDRKGYERNSPSTWVENVTMPVLIWTGEKDPQINPNQSIAFYLALRRLNKKVVFLNYSNESHSLLKKESQVDLYYRFNDWLIYHLKDESPAEWIIKGLK
;
A
#
# COMPACT_ATOMS: atom_id res chain seq x y z
N ILE A 1 3.70 -6.45 -6.49
CA ILE A 1 4.24 -5.19 -5.97
C ILE A 1 3.07 -4.22 -5.81
N SER A 2 3.00 -3.49 -4.71
CA SER A 2 1.98 -2.49 -4.41
C SER A 2 2.63 -1.25 -3.79
N GLY A 3 2.27 -0.06 -4.26
CA GLY A 3 2.88 1.18 -3.77
C GLY A 3 1.89 2.29 -3.51
N ALA A 4 2.09 3.02 -2.40
CA ALA A 4 1.30 4.19 -2.01
C ALA A 4 -0.22 3.96 -2.19
N SER A 5 -0.71 2.80 -1.73
CA SER A 5 -2.04 2.29 -2.06
C SER A 5 -3.00 2.35 -0.88
N VAL A 6 -4.29 2.37 -1.21
CA VAL A 6 -5.38 2.19 -0.23
C VAL A 6 -5.65 0.70 -0.06
N TYR A 7 -5.64 0.22 1.17
CA TYR A 7 -5.90 -1.17 1.52
C TYR A 7 -7.16 -1.35 2.34
N ASP A 8 -7.63 -0.31 3.01
CA ASP A 8 -8.83 -0.31 3.83
C ASP A 8 -9.71 0.90 3.47
N LEU A 9 -10.78 0.65 2.70
CA LEU A 9 -11.65 1.70 2.21
C LEU A 9 -12.43 2.41 3.33
N PRO A 10 -12.98 1.70 4.34
CA PRO A 10 -13.66 2.36 5.46
C PRO A 10 -12.80 3.39 6.18
N SER A 11 -11.56 3.05 6.51
CA SER A 11 -10.67 3.98 7.23
C SER A 11 -10.24 5.15 6.35
N TRP A 12 -10.07 4.95 5.04
CA TRP A 12 -9.74 6.04 4.13
C TRP A 12 -10.96 6.93 3.87
N TYR A 13 -12.14 6.39 3.71
CA TYR A 13 -13.40 7.15 3.60
C TYR A 13 -13.57 8.12 4.77
N LEU A 14 -13.22 7.70 5.99
CA LEU A 14 -13.29 8.51 7.22
C LEU A 14 -12.01 9.32 7.49
N SER A 15 -11.19 9.58 6.48
CA SER A 15 -9.97 10.36 6.63
C SER A 15 -10.08 11.76 6.01
N ILE A 16 -9.11 12.60 6.36
CA ILE A 16 -8.93 13.93 5.81
C ILE A 16 -7.69 13.89 4.90
N SER A 17 -7.82 14.45 3.71
CA SER A 17 -6.72 14.64 2.79
C SER A 17 -5.70 15.63 3.35
N ASN A 18 -4.45 15.19 3.51
CA ASN A 18 -3.38 16.09 3.92
C ASN A 18 -3.00 17.11 2.83
N ASN A 19 -3.44 16.90 1.58
CA ASN A 19 -3.23 17.86 0.49
C ASN A 19 -4.21 19.03 0.51
N SER A 20 -5.51 18.77 0.75
CA SER A 20 -6.56 19.78 0.62
C SER A 20 -7.20 20.18 1.94
N GLY A 21 -7.07 19.37 2.98
CA GLY A 21 -7.78 19.54 4.24
C GLY A 21 -9.25 19.08 4.21
N ASP A 22 -9.72 18.57 3.06
CA ASP A 22 -11.09 18.09 2.90
C ASP A 22 -11.22 16.62 3.30
N SER A 23 -12.46 16.20 3.61
CA SER A 23 -12.73 14.77 3.82
C SER A 23 -12.58 13.99 2.52
N GLU A 24 -12.18 12.73 2.60
CA GLU A 24 -12.07 11.84 1.43
C GLU A 24 -13.42 11.27 0.97
N ILE A 25 -14.52 11.54 1.68
CA ILE A 25 -15.89 11.01 1.43
C ILE A 25 -16.33 11.22 -0.02
N TRP A 26 -16.13 12.42 -0.56
CA TRP A 26 -16.57 12.80 -1.91
C TRP A 26 -15.93 11.94 -3.02
N ARG A 27 -14.71 11.45 -2.80
CA ARG A 27 -14.03 10.57 -3.76
C ARG A 27 -14.76 9.26 -3.95
N PHE A 28 -15.40 8.77 -2.89
CA PHE A 28 -16.15 7.52 -2.90
C PHE A 28 -17.54 7.69 -3.47
N GLU A 29 -18.27 8.69 -2.99
CA GLU A 29 -19.70 8.83 -3.30
C GLU A 29 -19.96 9.39 -4.69
N SER A 30 -19.17 10.40 -5.12
CA SER A 30 -19.43 11.16 -6.35
C SER A 30 -18.30 11.15 -7.37
N GLN A 31 -17.15 10.53 -7.08
CA GLN A 31 -15.99 10.57 -7.98
C GLN A 31 -15.47 9.18 -8.38
N GLN A 32 -14.14 9.08 -8.47
CA GLN A 32 -13.46 7.95 -9.13
C GLN A 32 -13.72 6.57 -8.52
N TRP A 33 -14.03 6.49 -7.22
CA TRP A 33 -14.31 5.22 -6.54
C TRP A 33 -15.73 4.70 -6.81
N ARG A 34 -16.64 5.56 -7.27
CA ARG A 34 -17.97 5.19 -7.79
C ARG A 34 -18.78 4.27 -6.88
N MET A 35 -18.64 4.44 -5.57
CA MET A 35 -19.44 3.67 -4.61
C MET A 35 -20.92 4.11 -4.62
N SER A 36 -21.18 5.37 -4.98
CA SER A 36 -22.51 6.01 -5.07
C SER A 36 -23.30 6.08 -3.75
N LYS A 37 -22.88 5.33 -2.76
CA LYS A 37 -23.48 5.25 -1.42
C LYS A 37 -22.45 5.55 -0.36
N SER A 38 -22.91 6.09 0.74
CA SER A 38 -22.05 6.28 1.91
C SER A 38 -21.62 4.93 2.51
N LEU A 39 -20.55 4.96 3.29
CA LEU A 39 -20.08 3.79 4.05
C LEU A 39 -21.21 3.17 4.90
N TYR A 40 -22.12 3.99 5.43
CA TYR A 40 -23.18 3.53 6.32
C TYR A 40 -24.36 2.90 5.58
N GLU A 41 -24.54 3.25 4.30
CA GLU A 41 -25.57 2.67 3.42
C GLU A 41 -25.13 1.35 2.74
N ASP A 42 -23.81 1.21 2.48
CA ASP A 42 -23.28 -0.01 1.84
C ASP A 42 -21.93 -0.44 2.46
N ARG A 43 -21.92 -0.67 3.76
CA ARG A 43 -20.73 -1.13 4.48
C ARG A 43 -20.08 -2.36 3.83
N LYS A 44 -20.89 -3.32 3.43
CA LYS A 44 -20.43 -4.55 2.77
C LYS A 44 -19.73 -4.29 1.44
N GLY A 45 -20.17 -3.28 0.70
CA GLY A 45 -19.50 -2.84 -0.52
C GLY A 45 -18.11 -2.31 -0.25
N TYR A 46 -17.95 -1.46 0.77
CA TYR A 46 -16.65 -0.94 1.19
C TYR A 46 -15.72 -2.04 1.68
N GLU A 47 -16.19 -2.93 2.54
CA GLU A 47 -15.42 -4.07 3.04
C GLU A 47 -15.00 -5.01 1.90
N ARG A 48 -15.94 -5.37 1.02
CA ARG A 48 -15.67 -6.26 -0.13
C ARG A 48 -14.58 -5.73 -1.05
N ASN A 49 -14.48 -4.41 -1.21
CA ASN A 49 -13.49 -3.75 -2.06
C ASN A 49 -12.21 -3.35 -1.30
N SER A 50 -12.09 -3.69 -0.02
CA SER A 50 -10.90 -3.45 0.79
C SER A 50 -9.95 -4.64 0.74
N PRO A 51 -8.71 -4.49 0.19
CA PRO A 51 -7.72 -5.57 0.23
C PRO A 51 -7.45 -6.12 1.63
N SER A 52 -7.52 -5.28 2.66
CA SER A 52 -7.33 -5.66 4.07
C SER A 52 -8.35 -6.69 4.56
N THR A 53 -9.56 -6.69 4.01
CA THR A 53 -10.61 -7.66 4.34
C THR A 53 -10.26 -9.08 3.89
N TRP A 54 -9.40 -9.22 2.88
CA TRP A 54 -9.09 -10.49 2.23
C TRP A 54 -7.64 -10.91 2.41
N VAL A 55 -6.97 -10.36 3.37
CA VAL A 55 -5.52 -10.57 3.58
C VAL A 55 -5.17 -12.04 3.81
N GLU A 56 -6.06 -12.82 4.41
CA GLU A 56 -5.89 -14.26 4.61
C GLU A 56 -5.79 -15.05 3.29
N ASN A 57 -6.42 -14.54 2.23
CA ASN A 57 -6.41 -15.17 0.91
C ASN A 57 -5.14 -14.87 0.09
N VAL A 58 -4.28 -13.98 0.58
CA VAL A 58 -3.02 -13.68 -0.10
C VAL A 58 -2.06 -14.88 0.00
N THR A 59 -1.72 -15.46 -1.14
CA THR A 59 -0.81 -16.61 -1.25
C THR A 59 0.54 -16.24 -1.86
N MET A 60 0.58 -15.20 -2.69
CA MET A 60 1.79 -14.75 -3.35
C MET A 60 2.67 -13.88 -2.44
N PRO A 61 3.99 -13.82 -2.66
CA PRO A 61 4.86 -12.84 -2.03
C PRO A 61 4.48 -11.41 -2.40
N VAL A 62 4.48 -10.50 -1.42
CA VAL A 62 4.08 -9.10 -1.60
C VAL A 62 5.24 -8.16 -1.29
N LEU A 63 5.54 -7.24 -2.20
CA LEU A 63 6.41 -6.10 -1.96
C LEU A 63 5.54 -4.85 -1.87
N ILE A 64 5.59 -4.17 -0.72
CA ILE A 64 4.87 -2.92 -0.46
C ILE A 64 5.88 -1.79 -0.36
N TRP A 65 5.54 -0.61 -0.89
CA TRP A 65 6.31 0.59 -0.65
C TRP A 65 5.41 1.81 -0.40
N THR A 66 5.93 2.80 0.32
CA THR A 66 5.27 4.10 0.53
C THR A 66 6.29 5.19 0.83
N GLY A 67 5.95 6.44 0.54
CA GLY A 67 6.64 7.60 1.09
C GLY A 67 6.14 7.87 2.52
N GLU A 68 7.05 8.09 3.45
CA GLU A 68 6.72 8.36 4.86
C GLU A 68 5.82 9.60 5.03
N LYS A 69 5.98 10.59 4.14
CA LYS A 69 5.25 11.87 4.16
C LYS A 69 4.22 11.97 3.03
N ASP A 70 3.66 10.83 2.61
CA ASP A 70 2.62 10.80 1.58
C ASP A 70 1.40 11.62 2.02
N PRO A 71 1.08 12.74 1.33
CA PRO A 71 -0.05 13.57 1.70
C PRO A 71 -1.36 13.13 1.03
N GLN A 72 -1.30 12.23 0.06
CA GLN A 72 -2.49 11.75 -0.65
C GLN A 72 -3.05 10.49 0.00
N ILE A 73 -2.18 9.49 0.22
CA ILE A 73 -2.58 8.24 0.87
C ILE A 73 -1.80 8.12 2.17
N ASN A 74 -2.51 8.18 3.28
CA ASN A 74 -1.87 8.07 4.59
C ASN A 74 -1.02 6.80 4.65
N PRO A 75 0.29 6.90 4.96
CA PRO A 75 1.19 5.75 5.03
C PRO A 75 0.72 4.63 5.96
N ASN A 76 -0.14 4.95 6.93
CA ASN A 76 -0.75 3.95 7.82
C ASN A 76 -1.57 2.90 7.07
N GLN A 77 -2.07 3.18 5.87
CA GLN A 77 -2.72 2.18 5.02
C GLN A 77 -1.74 1.05 4.68
N SER A 78 -0.54 1.39 4.23
CA SER A 78 0.53 0.44 3.90
C SER A 78 1.05 -0.28 5.14
N ILE A 79 1.24 0.44 6.24
CA ILE A 79 1.71 -0.13 7.51
C ILE A 79 0.72 -1.16 8.05
N ALA A 80 -0.57 -0.82 8.10
CA ALA A 80 -1.61 -1.72 8.60
C ALA A 80 -1.71 -3.00 7.77
N PHE A 81 -1.67 -2.88 6.44
CA PHE A 81 -1.71 -4.03 5.53
C PHE A 81 -0.47 -4.91 5.67
N TYR A 82 0.72 -4.31 5.77
CA TYR A 82 1.96 -5.01 6.05
C TYR A 82 1.89 -5.80 7.36
N LEU A 83 1.42 -5.18 8.44
CA LEU A 83 1.30 -5.83 9.76
C LEU A 83 0.29 -6.98 9.72
N ALA A 84 -0.82 -6.84 9.00
CA ALA A 84 -1.80 -7.90 8.81
C ALA A 84 -1.19 -9.11 8.09
N LEU A 85 -0.46 -8.89 6.99
CA LEU A 85 0.27 -9.93 6.27
C LEU A 85 1.31 -10.61 7.17
N ARG A 86 2.08 -9.85 7.94
CA ARG A 86 3.07 -10.38 8.90
C ARG A 86 2.41 -11.22 9.99
N ARG A 87 1.29 -10.77 10.55
CA ARG A 87 0.53 -11.50 11.57
C ARG A 87 0.06 -12.87 11.07
N LEU A 88 -0.23 -12.97 9.77
CA LEU A 88 -0.65 -14.21 9.11
C LEU A 88 0.53 -15.01 8.51
N ASN A 89 1.77 -14.68 8.87
CA ASN A 89 3.00 -15.31 8.36
C ASN A 89 3.11 -15.32 6.82
N LYS A 90 2.52 -14.30 6.14
CA LYS A 90 2.65 -14.15 4.69
C LYS A 90 4.04 -13.63 4.34
N LYS A 91 4.54 -14.00 3.14
CA LYS A 91 5.81 -13.47 2.61
C LYS A 91 5.60 -12.02 2.17
N VAL A 92 6.10 -11.07 2.94
CA VAL A 92 5.97 -9.64 2.65
C VAL A 92 7.23 -8.88 3.02
N VAL A 93 7.60 -7.93 2.16
CA VAL A 93 8.62 -6.90 2.44
C VAL A 93 7.95 -5.54 2.30
N PHE A 94 8.31 -4.62 3.19
CA PHE A 94 7.81 -3.25 3.20
C PHE A 94 8.97 -2.25 3.14
N LEU A 95 8.95 -1.39 2.13
CA LEU A 95 9.89 -0.32 1.92
C LEU A 95 9.22 1.01 2.29
N ASN A 96 9.70 1.63 3.37
CA ASN A 96 9.23 2.95 3.80
C ASN A 96 10.31 3.99 3.50
N TYR A 97 10.05 4.87 2.54
CA TYR A 97 11.01 5.89 2.10
C TYR A 97 10.88 7.15 2.96
N SER A 98 11.86 7.35 3.83
CA SER A 98 11.90 8.49 4.74
C SER A 98 11.96 9.83 4.01
N ASN A 99 11.11 10.76 4.44
CA ASN A 99 10.99 12.11 3.86
C ASN A 99 10.60 12.12 2.36
N GLU A 100 9.93 11.07 1.89
CA GLU A 100 9.34 10.99 0.55
C GLU A 100 7.83 11.15 0.59
N SER A 101 7.29 11.62 -0.55
CA SER A 101 5.87 11.88 -0.78
C SER A 101 5.18 10.69 -1.47
N HIS A 102 3.94 10.90 -1.96
CA HIS A 102 3.17 9.94 -2.75
C HIS A 102 3.94 9.43 -3.98
N SER A 103 4.60 10.33 -4.67
CA SER A 103 5.62 10.00 -5.67
C SER A 103 6.99 10.27 -5.05
N LEU A 104 7.92 9.35 -5.19
CA LEU A 104 9.30 9.57 -4.73
C LEU A 104 9.91 10.73 -5.51
N LEU A 105 10.37 11.75 -4.81
CA LEU A 105 10.88 12.98 -5.43
C LEU A 105 12.41 12.97 -5.56
N LYS A 106 13.11 12.32 -4.63
CA LYS A 106 14.57 12.22 -4.66
C LYS A 106 15.01 11.17 -5.66
N LYS A 107 15.98 11.53 -6.48
CA LYS A 107 16.53 10.65 -7.51
C LYS A 107 17.10 9.36 -6.90
N GLU A 108 17.75 9.44 -5.75
CA GLU A 108 18.31 8.29 -5.03
C GLU A 108 17.21 7.29 -4.65
N SER A 109 16.09 7.78 -4.11
CA SER A 109 14.95 6.94 -3.74
C SER A 109 14.30 6.29 -4.97
N GLN A 110 14.18 7.02 -6.08
CA GLN A 110 13.64 6.50 -7.34
C GLN A 110 14.52 5.37 -7.90
N VAL A 111 15.84 5.58 -7.89
CA VAL A 111 16.81 4.60 -8.36
C VAL A 111 16.83 3.36 -7.45
N ASP A 112 16.81 3.55 -6.13
CA ASP A 112 16.74 2.45 -5.17
C ASP A 112 15.46 1.63 -5.39
N LEU A 113 14.30 2.27 -5.49
CA LEU A 113 13.03 1.57 -5.74
C LEU A 113 13.05 0.79 -7.05
N TYR A 114 13.63 1.36 -8.12
CA TYR A 114 13.77 0.68 -9.40
C TYR A 114 14.58 -0.62 -9.27
N TYR A 115 15.75 -0.57 -8.60
CA TYR A 115 16.57 -1.77 -8.41
C TYR A 115 15.87 -2.80 -7.53
N ARG A 116 15.17 -2.38 -6.48
CA ARG A 116 14.40 -3.32 -5.63
C ARG A 116 13.26 -3.98 -6.38
N PHE A 117 12.59 -3.27 -7.28
CA PHE A 117 11.57 -3.88 -8.15
C PHE A 117 12.20 -4.92 -9.06
N ASN A 118 13.33 -4.59 -9.68
CA ASN A 118 14.03 -5.50 -10.56
C ASN A 118 14.47 -6.78 -9.82
N ASP A 119 15.14 -6.64 -8.68
CA ASP A 119 15.57 -7.78 -7.85
C ASP A 119 14.39 -8.65 -7.44
N TRP A 120 13.29 -8.03 -7.00
CA TRP A 120 12.07 -8.73 -6.58
C TRP A 120 11.45 -9.54 -7.72
N LEU A 121 11.33 -8.94 -8.91
CA LEU A 121 10.76 -9.59 -10.08
C LEU A 121 11.67 -10.69 -10.62
N ILE A 122 12.97 -10.46 -10.64
CA ILE A 122 13.95 -11.47 -11.05
C ILE A 122 13.87 -12.70 -10.13
N TYR A 123 13.92 -12.48 -8.82
CA TYR A 123 13.83 -13.57 -7.84
C TYR A 123 12.53 -14.38 -7.96
N HIS A 124 11.39 -13.71 -8.06
CA HIS A 124 10.09 -14.41 -8.02
C HIS A 124 9.56 -14.89 -9.38
N LEU A 125 10.09 -14.38 -10.49
CA LEU A 125 9.60 -14.73 -11.84
C LEU A 125 10.62 -15.43 -12.72
N LYS A 126 11.92 -15.38 -12.35
CA LYS A 126 12.99 -16.00 -13.15
C LYS A 126 13.78 -17.07 -12.37
N ASP A 127 13.36 -17.40 -11.15
CA ASP A 127 14.00 -18.38 -10.26
C ASP A 127 15.51 -18.11 -10.04
N GLU A 128 15.93 -16.83 -10.07
CA GLU A 128 17.30 -16.44 -9.78
C GLU A 128 17.52 -16.31 -8.25
N SER A 129 18.78 -16.28 -7.83
CA SER A 129 19.13 -16.13 -6.42
C SER A 129 18.62 -14.80 -5.87
N PRO A 130 18.02 -14.77 -4.65
CA PRO A 130 17.49 -13.56 -4.06
C PRO A 130 18.60 -12.58 -3.67
N ALA A 131 18.38 -11.31 -3.88
CA ALA A 131 19.19 -10.27 -3.29
C ALA A 131 19.10 -10.32 -1.75
N GLU A 132 20.18 -9.96 -1.06
CA GLU A 132 20.30 -10.13 0.40
C GLU A 132 19.19 -9.43 1.19
N TRP A 133 18.75 -8.25 0.74
CA TRP A 133 17.70 -7.47 1.38
C TRP A 133 16.31 -8.15 1.36
N ILE A 134 16.06 -9.05 0.39
CA ILE A 134 14.81 -9.82 0.32
C ILE A 134 14.73 -10.85 1.46
N ILE A 135 15.87 -11.41 1.84
CA ILE A 135 15.97 -12.47 2.85
C ILE A 135 16.19 -11.90 4.25
N LYS A 136 17.11 -10.95 4.39
CA LYS A 136 17.54 -10.42 5.68
C LYS A 136 16.80 -9.17 6.11
N GLY A 137 16.07 -8.52 5.19
CA GLY A 137 15.51 -7.19 5.41
C GLY A 137 16.56 -6.09 5.28
N LEU A 138 16.10 -4.86 5.41
CA LEU A 138 16.97 -3.68 5.49
C LEU A 138 17.28 -3.38 6.95
N LYS A 139 18.51 -3.01 7.23
CA LYS A 139 18.95 -2.50 8.52
C LYS A 139 18.87 -0.98 8.53
#